data_c33f71e8fa4cc6a71c97641f80826cfa
#
_entry.id   c33f71e8fa4cc6a71c97641f80826cfa
#
_cell.length_a   1.000
_cell.length_b   1.000
_cell.length_c   1.000
_cell.angle_alpha   90.00
_cell.angle_beta   90.00
_cell.angle_gamma   90.00
#
_symmetry.space_group_name_H-M   'P 1'
#
loop_
_entity.id
_entity.type
_entity.pdbx_description
1 polymer ?
#
loop_
_entity_poly.entity_id
_entity_poly.type
_entity_poly.pdbx_seq_one_letter_code
_entity_poly.pdbx_strand_id
1 'polypeptide(L)'
;FFLSALGSYYPEFLFFSKGDTSFALILAFNFYRIIGGIGVGLASAVCPMYIAEIAPSEIRGKLVSCNQFAIIFGMLVVYFVNYMIKDGMPDEVLVSDGWRYMFGSEAVPAALFGILLFLVPETPRYLAMTHQDDKAFSVLEKVNGTDKAKTILSEIKAVTSEKTEKLLTYGLTVIVVGILLSVFQQAIGINAVLYYAPRIFEKIGGGGDGMMQTVVMGVVNILFTLVAIFTVEKMGRKPLLIVGSIGMAVGAFCVAFCDEFQVGGILPVLSIIVYAAFFMMSWGPICWVLIAEIFPNTIRGKAVAIAVAFQWIFNYLVSSTFPAMYEFSPVFAYGLYGVICVLAALFVWKMVPETKGKTLEDMTRLWEKRAKEA
;
A
#
# COMPACT_ATOMS: atom_id res chain seq x y z
N PHE A 1 14.48 -5.39 6.99
CA PHE A 1 14.71 -4.00 6.54
C PHE A 1 16.14 -3.53 6.82
N PHE A 2 16.59 -3.54 8.07
CA PHE A 2 17.92 -3.06 8.42
C PHE A 2 19.05 -3.76 7.66
N LEU A 3 19.02 -5.11 7.58
CA LEU A 3 19.99 -5.88 6.80
C LEU A 3 19.93 -5.56 5.31
N SER A 4 18.75 -5.33 4.77
CA SER A 4 18.57 -4.91 3.38
C SER A 4 19.21 -3.55 3.12
N ALA A 5 18.98 -2.58 3.99
CA ALA A 5 19.55 -1.24 3.87
C ALA A 5 21.08 -1.27 3.93
N LEU A 6 21.67 -1.97 4.90
CA LEU A 6 23.13 -2.11 5.03
C LEU A 6 23.75 -2.85 3.83
N GLY A 7 23.16 -3.96 3.42
CA GLY A 7 23.64 -4.71 2.27
C GLY A 7 23.47 -3.99 0.93
N SER A 8 22.45 -3.11 0.81
CA SER A 8 22.30 -2.25 -0.36
C SER A 8 23.28 -1.06 -0.35
N TYR A 9 23.59 -0.53 0.83
CA TYR A 9 24.63 0.51 1.00
C TYR A 9 26.02 -0.01 0.63
N TYR A 10 26.36 -1.23 1.08
CA TYR A 10 27.65 -1.84 0.86
C TYR A 10 27.51 -3.29 0.36
N PRO A 11 27.09 -3.48 -0.91
CA PRO A 11 26.82 -4.81 -1.45
C PRO A 11 28.06 -5.69 -1.60
N GLU A 12 29.25 -5.10 -1.55
CA GLU A 12 30.53 -5.81 -1.54
C GLU A 12 30.81 -6.54 -0.21
N PHE A 13 30.08 -6.18 0.86
CA PHE A 13 30.28 -6.74 2.19
C PHE A 13 30.20 -8.27 2.18
N LEU A 14 31.20 -8.93 2.72
CA LEU A 14 31.41 -10.37 2.86
C LEU A 14 32.07 -11.09 1.68
N PHE A 15 31.85 -10.70 0.41
CA PHE A 15 32.25 -11.55 -0.72
C PHE A 15 33.04 -10.85 -1.83
N PHE A 16 33.07 -9.52 -1.89
CA PHE A 16 33.63 -8.78 -3.02
C PHE A 16 34.58 -7.66 -2.57
N SER A 17 35.49 -7.26 -3.46
CA SER A 17 36.35 -6.10 -3.25
C SER A 17 35.61 -4.80 -3.57
N LYS A 18 35.92 -3.71 -2.90
CA LYS A 18 35.37 -2.39 -3.20
C LYS A 18 35.72 -2.01 -4.64
N GLY A 19 34.70 -1.67 -5.44
CA GLY A 19 34.86 -1.31 -6.85
C GLY A 19 34.72 -2.49 -7.82
N ASP A 20 34.33 -3.66 -7.35
CA ASP A 20 33.96 -4.78 -8.23
C ASP A 20 32.74 -4.38 -9.09
N THR A 21 32.81 -4.65 -10.39
CA THR A 21 31.74 -4.39 -11.37
C THR A 21 31.17 -5.67 -11.94
N SER A 22 31.46 -6.81 -11.30
CA SER A 22 31.01 -8.11 -11.76
C SER A 22 29.48 -8.27 -11.69
N PHE A 23 28.92 -9.10 -12.55
CA PHE A 23 27.50 -9.48 -12.48
C PHE A 23 27.14 -10.10 -11.12
N ALA A 24 28.08 -10.75 -10.47
CA ALA A 24 27.89 -11.33 -9.14
C ALA A 24 27.59 -10.28 -8.06
N LEU A 25 28.20 -9.08 -8.16
CA LEU A 25 27.86 -7.96 -7.26
C LEU A 25 26.40 -7.51 -7.41
N ILE A 26 25.88 -7.46 -8.65
CA ILE A 26 24.48 -7.15 -8.92
C ILE A 26 23.56 -8.21 -8.29
N LEU A 27 23.94 -9.49 -8.36
CA LEU A 27 23.20 -10.56 -7.69
C LEU A 27 23.22 -10.41 -6.16
N ALA A 28 24.35 -10.04 -5.56
CA ALA A 28 24.46 -9.79 -4.12
C ALA A 28 23.58 -8.61 -3.70
N PHE A 29 23.62 -7.49 -4.44
CA PHE A 29 22.71 -6.36 -4.22
C PHE A 29 21.23 -6.79 -4.28
N ASN A 30 20.84 -7.52 -5.32
CA ASN A 30 19.47 -8.00 -5.46
C ASN A 30 19.09 -8.97 -4.33
N PHE A 31 20.00 -9.80 -3.84
CA PHE A 31 19.74 -10.67 -2.69
C PHE A 31 19.36 -9.85 -1.43
N TYR A 32 20.09 -8.78 -1.12
CA TYR A 32 19.72 -7.90 -0.02
C TYR A 32 18.36 -7.20 -0.25
N ARG A 33 18.07 -6.83 -1.51
CA ARG A 33 16.75 -6.25 -1.84
C ARG A 33 15.61 -7.25 -1.69
N ILE A 34 15.83 -8.53 -2.01
CA ILE A 34 14.85 -9.62 -1.76
C ILE A 34 14.58 -9.77 -0.26
N ILE A 35 15.61 -9.73 0.59
CA ILE A 35 15.44 -9.76 2.05
C ILE A 35 14.56 -8.57 2.51
N GLY A 36 14.80 -7.37 1.97
CA GLY A 36 13.95 -6.20 2.22
C GLY A 36 12.51 -6.42 1.76
N GLY A 37 12.32 -7.00 0.57
CA GLY A 37 11.01 -7.34 0.02
C GLY A 37 10.23 -8.33 0.90
N ILE A 38 10.88 -9.34 1.46
CA ILE A 38 10.25 -10.24 2.46
C ILE A 38 9.78 -9.43 3.67
N GLY A 39 10.62 -8.50 4.16
CA GLY A 39 10.24 -7.60 5.26
C GLY A 39 9.02 -6.74 4.93
N VAL A 40 8.95 -6.17 3.70
CA VAL A 40 7.78 -5.41 3.22
C VAL A 40 6.53 -6.28 3.19
N GLY A 41 6.63 -7.50 2.65
CA GLY A 41 5.50 -8.43 2.58
C GLY A 41 4.94 -8.78 3.96
N LEU A 42 5.81 -9.09 4.93
CA LEU A 42 5.43 -9.37 6.31
C LEU A 42 4.78 -8.13 6.97
N ALA A 43 5.39 -6.96 6.85
CA ALA A 43 4.85 -5.73 7.44
C ALA A 43 3.49 -5.36 6.84
N SER A 44 3.32 -5.50 5.53
CA SER A 44 2.06 -5.21 4.83
C SER A 44 0.88 -6.05 5.33
N ALA A 45 1.14 -7.29 5.73
CA ALA A 45 0.10 -8.17 6.28
C ALA A 45 -0.09 -7.96 7.79
N VAL A 46 1.00 -7.88 8.55
CA VAL A 46 0.96 -7.89 10.02
C VAL A 46 0.56 -6.53 10.59
N CYS A 47 1.07 -5.40 10.06
CA CYS A 47 0.80 -4.10 10.66
C CYS A 47 -0.70 -3.71 10.66
N PRO A 48 -1.44 -3.79 9.54
CA PRO A 48 -2.88 -3.50 9.55
C PRO A 48 -3.67 -4.46 10.44
N MET A 49 -3.29 -5.74 10.46
CA MET A 49 -3.94 -6.76 11.29
C MET A 49 -3.72 -6.47 12.77
N TYR A 50 -2.47 -6.18 13.17
CA TYR A 50 -2.13 -5.81 14.54
C TYR A 50 -2.93 -4.60 15.01
N ILE A 51 -2.99 -3.53 14.19
CA ILE A 51 -3.77 -2.33 14.50
C ILE A 51 -5.26 -2.68 14.65
N ALA A 52 -5.81 -3.50 13.76
CA ALA A 52 -7.22 -3.89 13.79
C ALA A 52 -7.59 -4.74 15.01
N GLU A 53 -6.65 -5.52 15.55
CA GLU A 53 -6.87 -6.37 16.72
C GLU A 53 -6.78 -5.62 18.05
N ILE A 54 -5.96 -4.56 18.13
CA ILE A 54 -5.80 -3.76 19.36
C ILE A 54 -6.78 -2.59 19.39
N ALA A 55 -7.14 -2.02 18.24
CA ALA A 55 -7.94 -0.82 18.15
C ALA A 55 -9.37 -1.01 18.69
N PRO A 56 -9.88 -0.06 19.50
CA PRO A 56 -11.30 0.00 19.85
C PRO A 56 -12.18 0.02 18.60
N SER A 57 -13.32 -0.66 18.65
CA SER A 57 -14.23 -0.81 17.50
C SER A 57 -14.66 0.53 16.90
N GLU A 58 -14.85 1.55 17.73
CA GLU A 58 -15.34 2.88 17.36
C GLU A 58 -14.36 3.67 16.48
N ILE A 59 -13.07 3.42 16.61
CA ILE A 59 -11.99 4.15 15.90
C ILE A 59 -11.10 3.25 15.05
N ARG A 60 -11.41 1.94 14.95
CA ARG A 60 -10.59 0.95 14.24
C ARG A 60 -10.31 1.36 12.80
N GLY A 61 -11.34 1.78 12.06
CA GLY A 61 -11.19 2.21 10.67
C GLY A 61 -10.22 3.38 10.51
N LYS A 62 -10.30 4.37 11.40
CA LYS A 62 -9.36 5.51 11.43
C LYS A 62 -7.93 5.05 11.70
N LEU A 63 -7.72 4.19 12.71
CA LEU A 63 -6.38 3.70 13.06
C LEU A 63 -5.77 2.82 11.97
N VAL A 64 -6.55 1.98 11.32
CA VAL A 64 -6.09 1.21 10.15
C VAL A 64 -5.72 2.16 9.00
N SER A 65 -6.49 3.23 8.77
CA SER A 65 -6.17 4.25 7.77
C SER A 65 -4.90 5.04 8.11
N CYS A 66 -4.54 5.18 9.39
CA CYS A 66 -3.26 5.77 9.80
C CYS A 66 -2.05 4.95 9.34
N ASN A 67 -2.20 3.64 9.12
CA ASN A 67 -1.14 2.83 8.51
C ASN A 67 -0.81 3.32 7.09
N GLN A 68 -1.83 3.62 6.28
CA GLN A 68 -1.61 4.20 4.95
C GLN A 68 -0.96 5.59 5.03
N PHE A 69 -1.41 6.42 5.98
CA PHE A 69 -0.79 7.71 6.22
C PHE A 69 0.70 7.58 6.56
N ALA A 70 1.06 6.63 7.43
CA ALA A 70 2.46 6.38 7.80
C ALA A 70 3.31 5.94 6.59
N ILE A 71 2.76 5.12 5.68
CA ILE A 71 3.42 4.72 4.43
C ILE A 71 3.70 5.95 3.56
N ILE A 72 2.71 6.80 3.33
CA ILE A 72 2.84 7.99 2.49
C ILE A 72 3.76 9.04 3.13
N PHE A 73 3.69 9.19 4.45
CA PHE A 73 4.63 10.05 5.18
C PHE A 73 6.07 9.57 5.05
N GLY A 74 6.30 8.26 5.21
CA GLY A 74 7.62 7.64 4.98
C GLY A 74 8.13 7.88 3.56
N MET A 75 7.26 7.77 2.56
CA MET A 75 7.59 8.06 1.16
C MET A 75 8.01 9.53 0.97
N LEU A 76 7.29 10.50 1.56
CA LEU A 76 7.70 11.90 1.51
C LEU A 76 9.06 12.13 2.16
N VAL A 77 9.31 11.51 3.32
CA VAL A 77 10.61 11.60 4.00
C VAL A 77 11.73 11.07 3.10
N VAL A 78 11.53 9.93 2.45
CA VAL A 78 12.53 9.38 1.50
C VAL A 78 12.75 10.29 0.30
N TYR A 79 11.71 10.87 -0.28
CA TYR A 79 11.85 11.83 -1.37
C TYR A 79 12.68 13.05 -0.95
N PHE A 80 12.41 13.56 0.25
CA PHE A 80 13.14 14.71 0.80
C PHE A 80 14.61 14.35 1.10
N VAL A 81 14.88 13.19 1.70
CA VAL A 81 16.24 12.71 1.98
C VAL A 81 17.01 12.53 0.67
N ASN A 82 16.41 11.91 -0.35
CA ASN A 82 17.04 11.74 -1.65
C ASN A 82 17.32 13.08 -2.34
N TYR A 83 16.40 14.04 -2.22
CA TYR A 83 16.63 15.40 -2.71
C TYR A 83 17.83 16.05 -2.02
N MET A 84 17.92 15.98 -0.69
CA MET A 84 19.06 16.53 0.08
C MET A 84 20.38 15.86 -0.30
N ILE A 85 20.39 14.55 -0.51
CA ILE A 85 21.59 13.81 -0.93
C ILE A 85 22.03 14.29 -2.32
N LYS A 86 21.10 14.46 -3.26
CA LYS A 86 21.35 14.97 -4.59
C LYS A 86 21.94 16.39 -4.54
N ASP A 87 21.31 17.28 -3.79
CA ASP A 87 21.67 18.71 -3.71
C ASP A 87 23.01 18.93 -2.96
N GLY A 88 23.30 18.06 -1.99
CA GLY A 88 24.50 18.15 -1.15
C GLY A 88 25.76 17.49 -1.71
N MET A 89 25.70 16.84 -2.88
CA MET A 89 26.83 16.09 -3.46
C MET A 89 27.22 16.60 -4.84
N PRO A 90 28.53 16.68 -5.18
CA PRO A 90 28.97 16.90 -6.54
C PRO A 90 28.49 15.78 -7.48
N ASP A 91 28.22 16.11 -8.74
CA ASP A 91 27.66 15.16 -9.72
C ASP A 91 28.52 13.90 -9.89
N GLU A 92 29.84 14.00 -9.85
CA GLU A 92 30.75 12.85 -9.95
C GLU A 92 30.58 11.87 -8.78
N VAL A 93 30.43 12.38 -7.56
CA VAL A 93 30.20 11.56 -6.35
C VAL A 93 28.78 11.03 -6.31
N LEU A 94 27.82 11.82 -6.81
CA LEU A 94 26.42 11.41 -6.86
C LEU A 94 26.24 10.19 -7.78
N VAL A 95 26.91 10.16 -8.92
CA VAL A 95 26.84 9.04 -9.87
C VAL A 95 27.55 7.80 -9.33
N SER A 96 28.70 7.96 -8.65
CA SER A 96 29.47 6.81 -8.13
C SER A 96 28.90 6.22 -6.84
N ASP A 97 28.56 7.06 -5.87
CA ASP A 97 28.23 6.65 -4.51
C ASP A 97 26.87 7.16 -3.99
N GLY A 98 26.25 8.16 -4.65
CA GLY A 98 25.01 8.78 -4.18
C GLY A 98 23.87 7.77 -3.95
N TRP A 99 23.70 6.80 -4.84
CA TRP A 99 22.73 5.72 -4.69
C TRP A 99 22.95 4.89 -3.40
N ARG A 100 24.20 4.71 -2.96
CA ARG A 100 24.53 4.00 -1.73
C ARG A 100 23.96 4.73 -0.52
N TYR A 101 24.15 6.04 -0.45
CA TYR A 101 23.63 6.86 0.65
C TYR A 101 22.09 6.89 0.64
N MET A 102 21.48 6.93 -0.55
CA MET A 102 20.02 6.86 -0.68
C MET A 102 19.47 5.55 -0.11
N PHE A 103 20.03 4.40 -0.48
CA PHE A 103 19.62 3.10 0.10
C PHE A 103 20.04 2.95 1.57
N GLY A 104 21.23 3.42 1.94
CA GLY A 104 21.73 3.36 3.30
C GLY A 104 20.89 4.16 4.29
N SER A 105 20.24 5.25 3.85
CA SER A 105 19.38 6.08 4.69
C SER A 105 18.19 5.30 5.27
N GLU A 106 17.74 4.23 4.60
CA GLU A 106 16.68 3.33 5.09
C GLU A 106 17.07 2.62 6.41
N ALA A 107 18.36 2.51 6.72
CA ALA A 107 18.84 1.84 7.94
C ALA A 107 18.37 2.55 9.21
N VAL A 108 18.27 3.88 9.20
CA VAL A 108 17.86 4.67 10.36
C VAL A 108 16.41 4.37 10.79
N PRO A 109 15.41 4.54 9.93
CA PRO A 109 14.03 4.21 10.29
C PRO A 109 13.85 2.70 10.55
N ALA A 110 14.58 1.83 9.85
CA ALA A 110 14.53 0.38 10.08
C ALA A 110 15.05 -0.01 11.47
N ALA A 111 16.16 0.58 11.92
CA ALA A 111 16.69 0.37 13.27
C ALA A 111 15.72 0.89 14.34
N LEU A 112 15.18 2.10 14.14
CA LEU A 112 14.20 2.69 15.07
C LEU A 112 12.96 1.80 15.17
N PHE A 113 12.43 1.33 14.04
CA PHE A 113 11.29 0.41 14.02
C PHE A 113 11.61 -0.88 14.79
N GLY A 114 12.79 -1.49 14.56
CA GLY A 114 13.23 -2.68 15.27
C GLY A 114 13.27 -2.48 16.79
N ILE A 115 13.81 -1.35 17.26
CA ILE A 115 13.85 -1.00 18.69
C ILE A 115 12.45 -0.82 19.27
N LEU A 116 11.58 -0.09 18.56
CA LEU A 116 10.21 0.18 19.02
C LEU A 116 9.35 -1.09 19.09
N LEU A 117 9.61 -2.10 18.27
CA LEU A 117 8.90 -3.39 18.33
C LEU A 117 9.06 -4.11 19.67
N PHE A 118 10.17 -3.94 20.38
CA PHE A 118 10.34 -4.52 21.72
C PHE A 118 9.43 -3.87 22.79
N LEU A 119 8.87 -2.70 22.51
CA LEU A 119 7.95 -1.98 23.41
C LEU A 119 6.48 -2.30 23.14
N VAL A 120 6.19 -2.99 22.05
CA VAL A 120 4.83 -3.27 21.60
C VAL A 120 4.36 -4.61 22.20
N PRO A 121 3.20 -4.68 22.89
CA PRO A 121 2.67 -5.92 23.45
C PRO A 121 2.14 -6.84 22.33
N GLU A 122 2.02 -8.13 22.63
CA GLU A 122 1.31 -9.08 21.77
C GLU A 122 -0.18 -8.74 21.66
N THR A 123 -0.83 -9.15 20.57
CA THR A 123 -2.26 -8.86 20.38
C THR A 123 -3.11 -9.67 21.38
N PRO A 124 -4.23 -9.10 21.87
CA PRO A 124 -5.14 -9.81 22.76
C PRO A 124 -5.66 -11.11 22.17
N ARG A 125 -5.85 -11.14 20.84
CA ARG A 125 -6.32 -12.34 20.14
C ARG A 125 -5.26 -13.46 20.16
N TYR A 126 -4.01 -13.14 19.85
CA TYR A 126 -2.91 -14.09 19.91
C TYR A 126 -2.70 -14.62 21.33
N LEU A 127 -2.75 -13.73 22.33
CA LEU A 127 -2.61 -14.10 23.73
C LEU A 127 -3.75 -15.04 24.18
N ALA A 128 -4.98 -14.79 23.76
CA ALA A 128 -6.11 -15.68 24.05
C ALA A 128 -5.96 -17.03 23.34
N MET A 129 -5.51 -17.06 22.08
CA MET A 129 -5.24 -18.30 21.34
C MET A 129 -4.14 -19.16 21.99
N THR A 130 -3.18 -18.51 22.65
CA THR A 130 -2.08 -19.19 23.36
C THR A 130 -2.37 -19.43 24.85
N HIS A 131 -3.64 -19.30 25.26
CA HIS A 131 -4.10 -19.50 26.64
C HIS A 131 -3.46 -18.58 27.69
N GLN A 132 -3.03 -17.38 27.28
CA GLN A 132 -2.48 -16.35 28.16
C GLN A 132 -3.53 -15.27 28.47
N ASP A 133 -4.66 -15.70 29.03
CA ASP A 133 -5.86 -14.88 29.23
C ASP A 133 -5.62 -13.65 30.10
N ASP A 134 -4.80 -13.76 31.15
CA ASP A 134 -4.50 -12.64 32.05
C ASP A 134 -3.74 -11.52 31.33
N LYS A 135 -2.81 -11.90 30.45
CA LYS A 135 -2.09 -10.91 29.62
C LYS A 135 -3.01 -10.30 28.57
N ALA A 136 -3.86 -11.13 27.93
CA ALA A 136 -4.86 -10.63 26.97
C ALA A 136 -5.79 -9.61 27.63
N PHE A 137 -6.27 -9.93 28.85
CA PHE A 137 -7.09 -9.03 29.62
C PHE A 137 -6.37 -7.72 29.96
N SER A 138 -5.11 -7.78 30.42
CA SER A 138 -4.31 -6.59 30.76
C SER A 138 -4.11 -5.66 29.56
N VAL A 139 -3.88 -6.19 28.36
CA VAL A 139 -3.77 -5.39 27.13
C VAL A 139 -5.10 -4.73 26.79
N LEU A 140 -6.21 -5.49 26.83
CA LEU A 140 -7.56 -4.98 26.57
C LEU A 140 -7.98 -3.91 27.58
N GLU A 141 -7.66 -4.11 28.86
CA GLU A 141 -7.97 -3.17 29.94
C GLU A 141 -7.29 -1.82 29.74
N LYS A 142 -6.00 -1.83 29.36
CA LYS A 142 -5.25 -0.58 29.06
C LYS A 142 -5.86 0.23 27.93
N VAL A 143 -6.47 -0.42 26.94
CA VAL A 143 -7.00 0.21 25.74
C VAL A 143 -8.49 0.55 25.88
N ASN A 144 -9.30 -0.31 26.49
CA ASN A 144 -10.76 -0.21 26.48
C ASN A 144 -11.38 0.03 27.85
N GLY A 145 -10.59 -0.06 28.94
CA GLY A 145 -11.08 -0.06 30.32
C GLY A 145 -11.60 -1.44 30.76
N THR A 146 -11.72 -1.62 32.09
CA THR A 146 -11.96 -2.92 32.73
C THR A 146 -13.25 -3.61 32.29
N ASP A 147 -14.38 -2.84 32.22
CA ASP A 147 -15.69 -3.43 31.90
C ASP A 147 -15.78 -3.92 30.45
N LYS A 148 -15.32 -3.08 29.51
CA LYS A 148 -15.28 -3.48 28.08
C LYS A 148 -14.28 -4.61 27.82
N ALA A 149 -13.16 -4.64 28.54
CA ALA A 149 -12.13 -5.67 28.36
C ALA A 149 -12.65 -7.07 28.62
N LYS A 150 -13.49 -7.28 29.66
CA LYS A 150 -14.12 -8.59 29.96
C LYS A 150 -15.03 -9.05 28.83
N THR A 151 -15.86 -8.17 28.31
CA THR A 151 -16.78 -8.45 27.21
C THR A 151 -15.99 -8.82 25.96
N ILE A 152 -15.02 -8.01 25.57
CA ILE A 152 -14.20 -8.23 24.36
C ILE A 152 -13.41 -9.53 24.48
N LEU A 153 -12.84 -9.85 25.65
CA LEU A 153 -12.11 -11.11 25.84
C LEU A 153 -13.03 -12.33 25.69
N SER A 154 -14.26 -12.26 26.21
CA SER A 154 -15.24 -13.34 26.03
C SER A 154 -15.65 -13.53 24.58
N GLU A 155 -15.82 -12.44 23.83
CA GLU A 155 -16.10 -12.46 22.38
C GLU A 155 -14.92 -13.06 21.60
N ILE A 156 -13.69 -12.65 21.90
CA ILE A 156 -12.47 -13.22 21.28
C ILE A 156 -12.43 -14.73 21.48
N LYS A 157 -12.69 -15.22 22.70
CA LYS A 157 -12.69 -16.66 23.02
C LYS A 157 -13.78 -17.41 22.26
N ALA A 158 -14.96 -16.84 22.14
CA ALA A 158 -16.07 -17.43 21.38
C ALA A 158 -15.71 -17.58 19.90
N VAL A 159 -15.16 -16.52 19.27
CA VAL A 159 -14.76 -16.54 17.86
C VAL A 159 -13.52 -17.42 17.61
N THR A 160 -12.59 -17.48 18.56
CA THR A 160 -11.38 -18.33 18.45
C THR A 160 -11.72 -19.82 18.48
N SER A 161 -12.87 -20.19 19.03
CA SER A 161 -13.40 -21.57 19.01
C SER A 161 -14.06 -21.94 17.67
N GLU A 162 -14.36 -21.00 16.80
CA GLU A 162 -14.93 -21.29 15.47
C GLU A 162 -13.88 -21.96 14.57
N LYS A 163 -14.26 -23.11 14.01
CA LYS A 163 -13.38 -23.85 13.09
C LYS A 163 -13.20 -23.04 11.78
N THR A 164 -11.95 -22.92 11.36
CA THR A 164 -11.61 -22.38 10.05
C THR A 164 -12.29 -23.21 8.96
N GLU A 165 -13.09 -22.57 8.11
CA GLU A 165 -13.79 -23.22 7.02
C GLU A 165 -12.92 -23.33 5.75
N LYS A 166 -13.43 -24.10 4.78
CA LYS A 166 -12.80 -24.16 3.45
C LYS A 166 -12.97 -22.83 2.75
N LEU A 167 -11.96 -22.43 2.00
CA LEU A 167 -11.91 -21.12 1.32
C LEU A 167 -13.13 -20.83 0.44
N LEU A 168 -13.70 -21.85 -0.19
CA LEU A 168 -14.84 -21.75 -1.11
C LEU A 168 -16.21 -21.94 -0.45
N THR A 169 -16.31 -22.00 0.86
CA THR A 169 -17.58 -22.18 1.59
C THR A 169 -18.62 -21.10 1.23
N TYR A 170 -18.18 -19.87 0.99
CA TYR A 170 -19.04 -18.73 0.61
C TYR A 170 -19.07 -18.47 -0.90
N GLY A 171 -18.70 -19.46 -1.71
CA GLY A 171 -18.63 -19.36 -3.16
C GLY A 171 -17.34 -18.72 -3.68
N LEU A 172 -17.12 -18.84 -5.00
CA LEU A 172 -15.93 -18.30 -5.67
C LEU A 172 -15.98 -16.77 -5.77
N THR A 173 -17.18 -16.19 -5.82
CA THR A 173 -17.39 -14.76 -6.08
C THR A 173 -16.69 -13.87 -5.04
N VAL A 174 -16.74 -14.22 -3.75
CA VAL A 174 -16.09 -13.42 -2.69
C VAL A 174 -14.57 -13.37 -2.88
N ILE A 175 -13.97 -14.50 -3.25
CA ILE A 175 -12.53 -14.60 -3.49
C ILE A 175 -12.12 -13.80 -4.72
N VAL A 176 -12.88 -13.95 -5.82
CA VAL A 176 -12.65 -13.21 -7.06
C VAL A 176 -12.77 -11.70 -6.84
N VAL A 177 -13.77 -11.23 -6.11
CA VAL A 177 -13.92 -9.80 -5.79
C VAL A 177 -12.73 -9.29 -4.98
N GLY A 178 -12.26 -10.02 -3.98
CA GLY A 178 -11.09 -9.62 -3.20
C GLY A 178 -9.80 -9.60 -4.03
N ILE A 179 -9.58 -10.62 -4.89
CA ILE A 179 -8.43 -10.64 -5.81
C ILE A 179 -8.50 -9.47 -6.77
N LEU A 180 -9.66 -9.22 -7.40
CA LEU A 180 -9.82 -8.13 -8.37
C LEU A 180 -9.64 -6.76 -7.72
N LEU A 181 -10.07 -6.55 -6.46
CA LEU A 181 -9.77 -5.32 -5.71
C LEU A 181 -8.26 -5.09 -5.62
N SER A 182 -7.49 -6.12 -5.25
CA SER A 182 -6.05 -6.07 -5.13
C SER A 182 -5.36 -5.87 -6.49
N VAL A 183 -5.83 -6.57 -7.52
CA VAL A 183 -5.32 -6.45 -8.89
C VAL A 183 -5.54 -5.05 -9.44
N PHE A 184 -6.78 -4.52 -9.36
CA PHE A 184 -7.07 -3.18 -9.86
C PHE A 184 -6.30 -2.10 -9.11
N GLN A 185 -6.14 -2.22 -7.78
CA GLN A 185 -5.36 -1.28 -7.00
C GLN A 185 -3.93 -1.09 -7.53
N GLN A 186 -3.34 -2.14 -8.11
CA GLN A 186 -2.00 -2.08 -8.69
C GLN A 186 -2.04 -1.79 -10.19
N ALA A 187 -2.97 -2.44 -10.92
CA ALA A 187 -3.07 -2.34 -12.36
C ALA A 187 -3.38 -0.93 -12.88
N ILE A 188 -4.04 -0.09 -12.05
CA ILE A 188 -4.20 1.34 -12.34
C ILE A 188 -2.87 2.10 -12.45
N GLY A 189 -1.72 1.52 -12.10
CA GLY A 189 -0.39 2.03 -12.44
C GLY A 189 0.21 3.05 -11.48
N ILE A 190 -0.41 3.33 -10.33
CA ILE A 190 0.07 4.38 -9.41
C ILE A 190 1.50 4.15 -8.92
N ASN A 191 1.87 2.90 -8.59
CA ASN A 191 3.20 2.62 -8.09
C ASN A 191 4.28 2.82 -9.15
N ALA A 192 3.98 2.56 -10.42
CA ALA A 192 4.86 2.91 -11.53
C ALA A 192 5.10 4.42 -11.58
N VAL A 193 4.03 5.22 -11.48
CA VAL A 193 4.14 6.70 -11.45
C VAL A 193 4.96 7.16 -10.25
N LEU A 194 4.71 6.62 -9.05
CA LEU A 194 5.42 7.02 -7.83
C LEU A 194 6.90 6.62 -7.83
N TYR A 195 7.23 5.43 -8.33
CA TYR A 195 8.62 4.95 -8.36
C TYR A 195 9.47 5.66 -9.41
N TYR A 196 8.86 6.05 -10.53
CA TYR A 196 9.54 6.74 -11.62
C TYR A 196 9.26 8.26 -11.64
N ALA A 197 8.63 8.81 -10.60
CA ALA A 197 8.22 10.21 -10.53
C ALA A 197 9.34 11.22 -10.90
N PRO A 198 10.57 11.14 -10.35
CA PRO A 198 11.62 12.10 -10.72
C PRO A 198 11.92 12.08 -12.23
N ARG A 199 12.05 10.88 -12.81
CA ARG A 199 12.34 10.70 -14.25
C ARG A 199 11.18 11.18 -15.14
N ILE A 200 9.95 10.95 -14.70
CA ILE A 200 8.75 11.42 -15.40
C ILE A 200 8.73 12.95 -15.40
N PHE A 201 8.92 13.55 -14.23
CA PHE A 201 8.87 15.01 -14.09
C PHE A 201 10.02 15.72 -14.81
N GLU A 202 11.22 15.14 -14.87
CA GLU A 202 12.32 15.67 -15.70
C GLU A 202 11.94 15.76 -17.18
N LYS A 203 11.24 14.73 -17.70
CA LYS A 203 10.85 14.70 -19.11
C LYS A 203 9.71 15.65 -19.44
N ILE A 204 8.70 15.77 -18.58
CA ILE A 204 7.48 16.54 -18.86
C ILE A 204 7.46 17.92 -18.23
N GLY A 205 8.30 18.19 -17.24
CA GLY A 205 8.26 19.38 -16.41
C GLY A 205 8.86 20.66 -17.03
N GLY A 206 9.25 20.63 -18.31
CA GLY A 206 9.70 21.84 -19.02
C GLY A 206 10.99 22.47 -18.46
N GLY A 207 11.89 21.68 -17.86
CA GLY A 207 13.17 22.16 -17.31
C GLY A 207 13.17 22.41 -15.80
N GLY A 208 12.13 22.05 -15.09
CA GLY A 208 12.10 22.04 -13.61
C GLY A 208 12.88 20.87 -13.01
N ASP A 209 13.30 20.98 -11.75
CA ASP A 209 13.91 19.87 -11.01
C ASP A 209 12.87 18.78 -10.72
N GLY A 210 12.98 17.62 -11.39
CA GLY A 210 12.07 16.48 -11.23
C GLY A 210 12.02 15.94 -9.81
N MET A 211 13.12 16.03 -9.06
CA MET A 211 13.14 15.65 -7.64
C MET A 211 12.32 16.60 -6.77
N MET A 212 12.42 17.90 -6.98
CA MET A 212 11.61 18.89 -6.26
C MET A 212 10.11 18.69 -6.56
N GLN A 213 9.75 18.47 -7.83
CA GLN A 213 8.37 18.17 -8.22
C GLN A 213 7.85 16.89 -7.56
N THR A 214 8.71 15.89 -7.38
CA THR A 214 8.39 14.66 -6.65
C THR A 214 8.11 14.90 -5.17
N VAL A 215 8.87 15.79 -4.53
CA VAL A 215 8.62 16.23 -3.14
C VAL A 215 7.25 16.92 -3.04
N VAL A 216 6.93 17.84 -3.97
CA VAL A 216 5.62 18.51 -4.03
C VAL A 216 4.49 17.48 -4.18
N MET A 217 4.65 16.50 -5.06
CA MET A 217 3.70 15.40 -5.20
C MET A 217 3.53 14.62 -3.88
N GLY A 218 4.62 14.36 -3.14
CA GLY A 218 4.57 13.72 -1.84
C GLY A 218 3.74 14.50 -0.82
N VAL A 219 3.86 15.83 -0.78
CA VAL A 219 3.02 16.69 0.07
C VAL A 219 1.55 16.60 -0.32
N VAL A 220 1.24 16.68 -1.60
CA VAL A 220 -0.14 16.52 -2.11
C VAL A 220 -0.71 15.15 -1.72
N ASN A 221 0.08 14.10 -1.85
CA ASN A 221 -0.33 12.74 -1.47
C ASN A 221 -0.72 12.64 0.01
N ILE A 222 0.04 13.29 0.90
CA ILE A 222 -0.33 13.37 2.33
C ILE A 222 -1.66 14.09 2.52
N LEU A 223 -1.84 15.26 1.91
CA LEU A 223 -3.07 16.04 2.05
C LEU A 223 -4.31 15.23 1.59
N PHE A 224 -4.22 14.56 0.46
CA PHE A 224 -5.34 13.75 -0.04
C PHE A 224 -5.56 12.45 0.73
N THR A 225 -4.51 11.88 1.34
CA THR A 225 -4.67 10.76 2.28
C THR A 225 -5.41 11.20 3.55
N LEU A 226 -5.14 12.40 4.06
CA LEU A 226 -5.92 12.98 5.16
C LEU A 226 -7.39 13.18 4.76
N VAL A 227 -7.65 13.67 3.55
CA VAL A 227 -9.03 13.77 3.03
C VAL A 227 -9.72 12.41 3.05
N ALA A 228 -9.05 11.33 2.63
CA ALA A 228 -9.59 9.98 2.71
C ALA A 228 -9.99 9.58 4.13
N ILE A 229 -9.10 9.80 5.11
CA ILE A 229 -9.33 9.45 6.53
C ILE A 229 -10.58 10.14 7.09
N PHE A 230 -10.81 11.39 6.70
CA PHE A 230 -11.98 12.15 7.18
C PHE A 230 -13.27 11.89 6.38
N THR A 231 -13.16 11.38 5.16
CA THR A 231 -14.32 11.19 4.26
C THR A 231 -14.83 9.76 4.21
N VAL A 232 -13.98 8.77 4.50
CA VAL A 232 -14.30 7.33 4.37
C VAL A 232 -15.53 6.92 5.19
N GLU A 233 -15.66 7.44 6.41
CA GLU A 233 -16.80 7.15 7.28
C GLU A 233 -18.06 7.94 6.89
N LYS A 234 -17.91 9.05 6.15
CA LYS A 234 -19.04 9.88 5.70
C LYS A 234 -19.62 9.41 4.38
N MET A 235 -18.78 9.19 3.38
CA MET A 235 -19.20 8.84 2.02
C MET A 235 -19.39 7.33 1.82
N GLY A 236 -18.67 6.49 2.57
CA GLY A 236 -18.61 5.05 2.34
C GLY A 236 -17.47 4.63 1.40
N ARG A 237 -17.23 3.33 1.35
CA ARG A 237 -16.09 2.77 0.63
C ARG A 237 -16.32 2.75 -0.87
N LYS A 238 -17.48 2.28 -1.30
CA LYS A 238 -17.84 2.12 -2.71
C LYS A 238 -17.90 3.45 -3.49
N PRO A 239 -18.59 4.52 -3.02
CA PRO A 239 -18.62 5.80 -3.71
C PRO A 239 -17.23 6.43 -3.86
N LEU A 240 -16.39 6.35 -2.81
CA LEU A 240 -15.04 6.89 -2.85
C LEU A 240 -14.16 6.19 -3.88
N LEU A 241 -14.25 4.85 -4.00
CA LEU A 241 -13.51 4.12 -5.04
C LEU A 241 -13.96 4.51 -6.45
N ILE A 242 -15.27 4.70 -6.68
CA ILE A 242 -15.80 5.11 -7.99
C ILE A 242 -15.33 6.52 -8.34
N VAL A 243 -15.47 7.48 -7.43
CA VAL A 243 -15.04 8.87 -7.63
C VAL A 243 -13.52 8.92 -7.88
N GLY A 244 -12.75 8.18 -7.07
CA GLY A 244 -11.31 8.07 -7.25
C GLY A 244 -10.93 7.50 -8.61
N SER A 245 -11.57 6.41 -9.04
CA SER A 245 -11.32 5.80 -10.36
C SER A 245 -11.60 6.76 -11.50
N ILE A 246 -12.70 7.52 -11.43
CA ILE A 246 -13.05 8.52 -12.46
C ILE A 246 -12.01 9.64 -12.49
N GLY A 247 -11.63 10.19 -11.32
CA GLY A 247 -10.63 11.25 -11.23
C GLY A 247 -9.25 10.79 -11.74
N MET A 248 -8.85 9.55 -11.42
CA MET A 248 -7.62 8.96 -11.97
C MET A 248 -7.71 8.78 -13.49
N ALA A 249 -8.84 8.30 -14.02
CA ALA A 249 -9.02 8.16 -15.46
C ALA A 249 -8.86 9.50 -16.18
N VAL A 250 -9.49 10.56 -15.66
CA VAL A 250 -9.34 11.92 -16.19
C VAL A 250 -7.87 12.36 -16.17
N GLY A 251 -7.18 12.19 -15.03
CA GLY A 251 -5.76 12.55 -14.92
C GLY A 251 -4.88 11.79 -15.94
N ALA A 252 -5.06 10.46 -16.04
CA ALA A 252 -4.29 9.64 -16.97
C ALA A 252 -4.54 9.99 -18.42
N PHE A 253 -5.80 10.18 -18.84
CA PHE A 253 -6.12 10.59 -20.21
C PHE A 253 -5.65 12.01 -20.52
N CYS A 254 -5.66 12.94 -19.54
CA CYS A 254 -5.06 14.26 -19.71
C CYS A 254 -3.55 14.17 -19.95
N VAL A 255 -2.82 13.32 -19.25
CA VAL A 255 -1.37 13.11 -19.52
C VAL A 255 -1.16 12.56 -20.92
N ALA A 256 -1.93 11.54 -21.32
CA ALA A 256 -1.86 10.97 -22.66
C ALA A 256 -2.18 12.03 -23.74
N PHE A 257 -3.19 12.84 -23.52
CA PHE A 257 -3.53 13.97 -24.42
C PHE A 257 -2.41 14.99 -24.54
N CYS A 258 -1.81 15.38 -23.40
CA CYS A 258 -0.71 16.35 -23.41
C CYS A 258 0.50 15.82 -24.20
N ASP A 259 0.82 14.54 -24.09
CA ASP A 259 1.93 13.93 -24.83
C ASP A 259 1.62 13.83 -26.32
N GLU A 260 0.41 13.37 -26.71
CA GLU A 260 -0.02 13.26 -28.11
C GLU A 260 0.03 14.59 -28.84
N PHE A 261 -0.48 15.67 -28.22
CA PHE A 261 -0.54 17.00 -28.79
C PHE A 261 0.68 17.87 -28.44
N GLN A 262 1.71 17.30 -27.83
CA GLN A 262 2.96 18.00 -27.43
C GLN A 262 2.69 19.25 -26.57
N VAL A 263 1.66 19.16 -25.70
CA VAL A 263 1.33 20.22 -24.74
C VAL A 263 2.29 20.18 -23.57
N GLY A 264 3.28 21.05 -23.58
CA GLY A 264 4.27 21.18 -22.51
C GLY A 264 3.81 22.06 -21.34
N GLY A 265 4.73 22.28 -20.40
CA GLY A 265 4.54 23.17 -19.26
C GLY A 265 3.87 22.51 -18.06
N ILE A 266 3.05 23.25 -17.33
CA ILE A 266 2.49 22.83 -16.04
C ILE A 266 1.36 21.79 -16.17
N LEU A 267 0.67 21.72 -17.30
CA LEU A 267 -0.53 20.91 -17.46
C LEU A 267 -0.28 19.39 -17.31
N PRO A 268 0.75 18.79 -17.96
CA PRO A 268 1.07 17.38 -17.74
C PRO A 268 1.43 17.08 -16.28
N VAL A 269 2.19 17.97 -15.62
CA VAL A 269 2.57 17.84 -14.21
C VAL A 269 1.34 17.83 -13.31
N LEU A 270 0.44 18.80 -13.48
CA LEU A 270 -0.82 18.87 -12.74
C LEU A 270 -1.68 17.64 -12.98
N SER A 271 -1.72 17.11 -14.20
CA SER A 271 -2.49 15.90 -14.53
C SER A 271 -2.00 14.67 -13.77
N ILE A 272 -0.68 14.50 -13.62
CA ILE A 272 -0.09 13.44 -12.81
C ILE A 272 -0.38 13.65 -11.31
N ILE A 273 -0.28 14.88 -10.83
CA ILE A 273 -0.58 15.21 -9.44
C ILE A 273 -2.07 14.92 -9.14
N VAL A 274 -2.98 15.28 -10.02
CA VAL A 274 -4.41 14.99 -9.92
C VAL A 274 -4.64 13.46 -9.89
N TYR A 275 -4.00 12.72 -10.79
CA TYR A 275 -4.06 11.27 -10.82
C TYR A 275 -3.63 10.66 -9.49
N ALA A 276 -2.47 11.06 -8.95
CA ALA A 276 -1.98 10.60 -7.67
C ALA A 276 -2.89 11.01 -6.49
N ALA A 277 -3.40 12.24 -6.51
CA ALA A 277 -4.30 12.76 -5.48
C ALA A 277 -5.60 11.95 -5.37
N PHE A 278 -6.23 11.62 -6.51
CA PHE A 278 -7.44 10.79 -6.52
C PHE A 278 -7.18 9.36 -6.07
N PHE A 279 -6.01 8.81 -6.36
CA PHE A 279 -5.60 7.53 -5.78
C PHE A 279 -5.48 7.60 -4.25
N MET A 280 -4.76 8.59 -3.74
CA MET A 280 -4.53 8.75 -2.30
C MET A 280 -5.80 9.03 -1.52
N MET A 281 -6.78 9.69 -2.15
CA MET A 281 -8.10 9.93 -1.57
C MET A 281 -8.97 8.67 -1.54
N SER A 282 -8.68 7.65 -2.36
CA SER A 282 -9.58 6.52 -2.59
C SER A 282 -8.88 5.17 -2.50
N TRP A 283 -8.35 4.66 -3.62
CA TRP A 283 -7.81 3.32 -3.75
C TRP A 283 -6.65 3.01 -2.83
N GLY A 284 -5.83 4.00 -2.46
CA GLY A 284 -4.72 3.83 -1.54
C GLY A 284 -5.18 3.27 -0.20
N PRO A 285 -5.91 4.03 0.62
CA PRO A 285 -6.36 3.58 1.93
C PRO A 285 -7.56 2.62 1.88
N ILE A 286 -8.54 2.85 0.99
CA ILE A 286 -9.83 2.17 1.04
C ILE A 286 -9.74 0.71 0.58
N CYS A 287 -8.86 0.39 -0.35
CA CYS A 287 -8.65 -0.98 -0.77
C CYS A 287 -8.24 -1.88 0.41
N TRP A 288 -7.33 -1.43 1.25
CA TRP A 288 -6.91 -2.16 2.46
C TRP A 288 -8.03 -2.33 3.47
N VAL A 289 -8.84 -1.28 3.67
CA VAL A 289 -10.02 -1.35 4.54
C VAL A 289 -11.02 -2.39 4.00
N LEU A 290 -11.31 -2.35 2.69
CA LEU A 290 -12.23 -3.31 2.07
C LEU A 290 -11.73 -4.75 2.14
N ILE A 291 -10.46 -4.99 1.86
CA ILE A 291 -9.86 -6.34 1.95
C ILE A 291 -10.00 -6.89 3.38
N ALA A 292 -9.89 -6.04 4.39
CA ALA A 292 -10.09 -6.43 5.78
C ALA A 292 -11.56 -6.66 6.16
N GLU A 293 -12.51 -5.97 5.53
CA GLU A 293 -13.94 -5.98 5.86
C GLU A 293 -14.77 -6.96 5.01
N ILE A 294 -14.36 -7.23 3.76
CA ILE A 294 -15.21 -7.92 2.78
C ILE A 294 -15.31 -9.43 3.02
N PHE A 295 -14.30 -10.04 3.65
CA PHE A 295 -14.23 -11.48 3.84
C PHE A 295 -14.90 -11.92 5.15
N PRO A 296 -15.71 -13.02 5.11
CA PRO A 296 -16.19 -13.69 6.32
C PRO A 296 -15.05 -14.11 7.25
N ASN A 297 -15.29 -14.07 8.56
CA ASN A 297 -14.28 -14.34 9.59
C ASN A 297 -13.56 -15.69 9.41
N THR A 298 -14.34 -16.75 9.12
CA THR A 298 -13.86 -18.15 9.05
C THR A 298 -12.87 -18.40 7.91
N ILE A 299 -12.89 -17.57 6.84
CA ILE A 299 -11.97 -17.69 5.67
C ILE A 299 -11.01 -16.52 5.55
N ARG A 300 -11.20 -15.44 6.34
CA ARG A 300 -10.53 -14.14 6.17
C ARG A 300 -9.01 -14.26 6.06
N GLY A 301 -8.35 -14.94 6.97
CA GLY A 301 -6.89 -15.03 6.97
C GLY A 301 -6.32 -15.58 5.66
N LYS A 302 -6.92 -16.66 5.13
CA LYS A 302 -6.51 -17.26 3.86
C LYS A 302 -6.86 -16.36 2.66
N ALA A 303 -8.06 -15.78 2.67
CA ALA A 303 -8.54 -14.94 1.58
C ALA A 303 -7.74 -13.64 1.46
N VAL A 304 -7.43 -12.97 2.57
CA VAL A 304 -6.56 -11.79 2.62
C VAL A 304 -5.16 -12.14 2.12
N ALA A 305 -4.58 -13.25 2.56
CA ALA A 305 -3.25 -13.66 2.12
C ALA A 305 -3.18 -13.85 0.59
N ILE A 306 -4.21 -14.47 0.00
CA ILE A 306 -4.31 -14.64 -1.46
C ILE A 306 -4.46 -13.29 -2.15
N ALA A 307 -5.36 -12.43 -1.68
CA ALA A 307 -5.59 -11.11 -2.26
C ALA A 307 -4.31 -10.25 -2.24
N VAL A 308 -3.59 -10.24 -1.11
CA VAL A 308 -2.31 -9.52 -0.97
C VAL A 308 -1.21 -10.13 -1.84
N ALA A 309 -1.16 -11.46 -2.01
CA ALA A 309 -0.21 -12.09 -2.93
C ALA A 309 -0.43 -11.61 -4.38
N PHE A 310 -1.68 -11.58 -4.86
CA PHE A 310 -2.00 -11.01 -6.17
C PHE A 310 -1.66 -9.53 -6.27
N GLN A 311 -1.84 -8.76 -5.21
CA GLN A 311 -1.47 -7.35 -5.16
C GLN A 311 0.03 -7.14 -5.42
N TRP A 312 0.90 -7.92 -4.77
CA TRP A 312 2.35 -7.81 -4.96
C TRP A 312 2.82 -8.35 -6.30
N ILE A 313 2.19 -9.42 -6.82
CA ILE A 313 2.45 -9.92 -8.17
C ILE A 313 2.14 -8.82 -9.20
N PHE A 314 0.99 -8.18 -9.12
CA PHE A 314 0.62 -7.10 -10.04
C PHE A 314 1.43 -5.82 -9.82
N ASN A 315 1.84 -5.52 -8.60
CA ASN A 315 2.80 -4.45 -8.33
C ASN A 315 4.10 -4.68 -9.11
N TYR A 316 4.65 -5.88 -9.03
CA TYR A 316 5.86 -6.24 -9.77
C TYR A 316 5.65 -6.14 -11.29
N LEU A 317 4.57 -6.72 -11.82
CA LEU A 317 4.27 -6.68 -13.26
C LEU A 317 4.14 -5.24 -13.77
N VAL A 318 3.36 -4.41 -13.10
CA VAL A 318 3.15 -3.00 -13.48
C VAL A 318 4.45 -2.21 -13.41
N SER A 319 5.19 -2.34 -12.32
CA SER A 319 6.43 -1.57 -12.13
C SER A 319 7.55 -1.99 -13.06
N SER A 320 7.64 -3.29 -13.42
CA SER A 320 8.67 -3.80 -14.34
C SER A 320 8.34 -3.54 -15.80
N THR A 321 7.06 -3.48 -16.18
CA THR A 321 6.64 -3.23 -17.57
C THR A 321 6.55 -1.76 -17.91
N PHE A 322 6.33 -0.88 -16.92
CA PHE A 322 6.14 0.55 -17.14
C PHE A 322 7.27 1.23 -17.91
N PRO A 323 8.57 1.02 -17.61
CA PRO A 323 9.63 1.69 -18.37
C PRO A 323 9.58 1.37 -19.85
N ALA A 324 9.38 0.10 -20.22
CA ALA A 324 9.28 -0.32 -21.62
C ALA A 324 8.04 0.27 -22.29
N MET A 325 6.90 0.28 -21.61
CA MET A 325 5.67 0.89 -22.12
C MET A 325 5.83 2.41 -22.32
N TYR A 326 6.47 3.07 -21.36
CA TYR A 326 6.70 4.52 -21.40
C TYR A 326 7.72 4.92 -22.50
N GLU A 327 8.75 4.12 -22.72
CA GLU A 327 9.72 4.31 -23.81
C GLU A 327 9.09 4.03 -25.19
N PHE A 328 8.19 3.07 -25.28
CA PHE A 328 7.44 2.79 -26.51
C PHE A 328 6.49 3.94 -26.86
N SER A 329 5.66 4.37 -25.91
CA SER A 329 4.75 5.50 -26.06
C SER A 329 4.16 5.90 -24.69
N PRO A 330 4.43 7.13 -24.20
CA PRO A 330 3.75 7.65 -23.02
C PRO A 330 2.23 7.70 -23.18
N VAL A 331 1.74 8.03 -24.38
CA VAL A 331 0.30 8.00 -24.73
C VAL A 331 -0.29 6.62 -24.50
N PHE A 332 0.40 5.56 -24.96
CA PHE A 332 -0.05 4.19 -24.74
C PHE A 332 -0.06 3.84 -23.26
N ALA A 333 1.01 4.15 -22.51
CA ALA A 333 1.14 3.82 -21.10
C ALA A 333 0.03 4.47 -20.26
N TYR A 334 -0.13 5.80 -20.38
CA TYR A 334 -1.16 6.51 -19.60
C TYR A 334 -2.57 6.27 -20.13
N GLY A 335 -2.73 6.09 -21.45
CA GLY A 335 -4.02 5.69 -22.04
C GLY A 335 -4.51 4.35 -21.51
N LEU A 336 -3.62 3.35 -21.43
CA LEU A 336 -3.92 2.04 -20.86
C LEU A 336 -4.33 2.17 -19.38
N TYR A 337 -3.59 2.92 -18.56
CA TYR A 337 -3.96 3.15 -17.16
C TYR A 337 -5.31 3.88 -17.03
N GLY A 338 -5.60 4.84 -17.90
CA GLY A 338 -6.90 5.50 -17.96
C GLY A 338 -8.04 4.51 -18.23
N VAL A 339 -7.87 3.61 -19.20
CA VAL A 339 -8.86 2.55 -19.51
C VAL A 339 -9.02 1.61 -18.30
N ILE A 340 -7.93 1.18 -17.67
CA ILE A 340 -7.98 0.33 -16.47
C ILE A 340 -8.71 1.03 -15.32
N CYS A 341 -8.53 2.34 -15.13
CA CYS A 341 -9.28 3.11 -14.13
C CYS A 341 -10.79 3.12 -14.42
N VAL A 342 -11.22 3.23 -15.68
CA VAL A 342 -12.63 3.12 -16.06
C VAL A 342 -13.16 1.71 -15.78
N LEU A 343 -12.39 0.67 -16.12
CA LEU A 343 -12.78 -0.71 -15.81
C LEU A 343 -12.86 -0.96 -14.29
N ALA A 344 -11.96 -0.36 -13.51
CA ALA A 344 -11.99 -0.41 -12.06
C ALA A 344 -13.26 0.25 -11.49
N ALA A 345 -13.69 1.41 -12.03
CA ALA A 345 -14.94 2.05 -11.65
C ALA A 345 -16.16 1.14 -11.93
N LEU A 346 -16.20 0.52 -13.11
CA LEU A 346 -17.27 -0.40 -13.52
C LEU A 346 -17.29 -1.67 -12.64
N PHE A 347 -16.12 -2.22 -12.33
CA PHE A 347 -15.97 -3.36 -11.42
C PHE A 347 -16.51 -3.02 -10.03
N VAL A 348 -16.11 -1.90 -9.45
CA VAL A 348 -16.57 -1.45 -8.13
C VAL A 348 -18.07 -1.23 -8.15
N TRP A 349 -18.59 -0.57 -9.18
CA TRP A 349 -20.04 -0.32 -9.31
C TRP A 349 -20.86 -1.60 -9.33
N LYS A 350 -20.44 -2.60 -10.10
CA LYS A 350 -21.23 -3.84 -10.30
C LYS A 350 -21.00 -4.89 -9.21
N MET A 351 -19.76 -5.10 -8.78
CA MET A 351 -19.40 -6.29 -8.01
C MET A 351 -19.10 -6.01 -6.54
N VAL A 352 -18.53 -4.83 -6.21
CA VAL A 352 -18.13 -4.53 -4.84
C VAL A 352 -19.32 -4.11 -4.00
N PRO A 353 -19.62 -4.78 -2.88
CA PRO A 353 -20.66 -4.35 -1.95
C PRO A 353 -20.18 -3.15 -1.14
N GLU A 354 -21.12 -2.30 -0.69
CA GLU A 354 -20.80 -1.28 0.32
C GLU A 354 -20.70 -1.93 1.69
N THR A 355 -19.62 -1.63 2.40
CA THR A 355 -19.32 -2.20 3.73
C THR A 355 -19.56 -1.21 4.87
N LYS A 356 -19.80 0.06 4.56
CA LYS A 356 -20.05 1.10 5.57
C LYS A 356 -21.21 0.71 6.47
N GLY A 357 -20.96 0.71 7.79
CA GLY A 357 -21.97 0.43 8.81
C GLY A 357 -22.45 -1.02 8.87
N LYS A 358 -21.80 -1.94 8.14
CA LYS A 358 -22.08 -3.37 8.21
C LYS A 358 -21.15 -4.08 9.15
N THR A 359 -21.70 -5.04 9.87
CA THR A 359 -20.92 -5.97 10.69
C THR A 359 -20.31 -7.06 9.81
N LEU A 360 -19.36 -7.82 10.36
CA LEU A 360 -18.77 -8.96 9.65
C LEU A 360 -19.76 -10.07 9.44
N GLU A 361 -20.72 -10.22 10.35
CA GLU A 361 -21.83 -11.14 10.28
C GLU A 361 -22.79 -10.76 9.13
N ASP A 362 -23.04 -9.47 8.93
CA ASP A 362 -23.83 -8.98 7.78
C ASP A 362 -23.13 -9.30 6.45
N MET A 363 -21.81 -9.18 6.41
CA MET A 363 -21.01 -9.55 5.23
C MET A 363 -21.07 -11.06 4.97
N THR A 364 -21.01 -11.88 6.02
CA THR A 364 -21.16 -13.33 5.90
C THR A 364 -22.52 -13.69 5.28
N ARG A 365 -23.61 -13.15 5.84
CA ARG A 365 -24.97 -13.36 5.30
C ARG A 365 -25.15 -12.89 3.85
N LEU A 366 -24.51 -11.77 3.50
CA LEU A 366 -24.54 -11.25 2.13
C LEU A 366 -23.89 -12.23 1.14
N TRP A 367 -22.73 -12.79 1.52
CA TRP A 367 -22.05 -13.73 0.65
C TRP A 367 -22.74 -15.10 0.58
N GLU A 368 -23.32 -15.59 1.67
CA GLU A 368 -24.15 -16.78 1.65
C GLU A 368 -25.35 -16.64 0.72
N LYS A 369 -26.02 -15.47 0.75
CA LYS A 369 -27.11 -15.18 -0.18
C LYS A 369 -26.64 -15.19 -1.62
N ARG A 370 -25.56 -14.50 -1.95
CA ARG A 370 -24.99 -14.45 -3.30
C ARG A 370 -24.50 -15.82 -3.79
N ALA A 371 -23.98 -16.66 -2.90
CA ALA A 371 -23.55 -18.02 -3.25
C ALA A 371 -24.73 -18.95 -3.58
N LYS A 372 -25.92 -18.68 -3.04
CA LYS A 372 -27.16 -19.43 -3.36
C LYS A 372 -27.83 -18.95 -4.65
N GLU A 373 -27.54 -17.72 -5.08
CA GLU A 373 -28.11 -17.10 -6.28
C GLU A 373 -27.22 -17.34 -7.53
N ALA A 374 -25.96 -17.79 -7.35
CA ALA A 374 -24.99 -18.09 -8.40
C ALA A 374 -24.96 -19.58 -8.75
#